data_c5acf95506d061658a0fbc48d9b0ac54
#
_entry.id   c5acf95506d061658a0fbc48d9b0ac54
#
_cell.length_a   1.000
_cell.length_b   1.000
_cell.length_c   1.000
_cell.angle_alpha   90.00
_cell.angle_beta   90.00
_cell.angle_gamma   90.00
#
_symmetry.space_group_name_H-M   'P 1'
#
loop_
_entity.id
_entity.type
_entity.pdbx_description
1 polymer ?
#
loop_
_entity_poly.entity_id
_entity_poly.type
_entity_poly.pdbx_seq_one_letter_code
_entity_poly.pdbx_strand_id
1 'polypeptide(L)'
;MKKRKKWKPYLMCILTVLLMMEISIRVQAEGTPENLYARSAVLMDADTGRILFGKNDNEVMPMASTTKIMTLLVTLEHADLDEIVEVSARAASMPDVQLHIREGERYRLQDLCYSLMLESHNDSAVAIAEHVGGTVEGFAAMM
;
A
#
# COMPACT_ATOMS: atom_id res chain seq x y z
N MET A 1 62.37 -28.99 -33.37
CA MET A 1 61.01 -28.51 -33.69
C MET A 1 60.35 -27.97 -32.40
N LYS A 2 60.15 -26.65 -32.23
CA LYS A 2 59.52 -26.04 -31.04
C LYS A 2 58.01 -26.13 -31.17
N LYS A 3 57.31 -26.90 -30.32
CA LYS A 3 55.84 -26.92 -30.23
C LYS A 3 55.35 -25.52 -29.75
N ARG A 4 54.73 -24.74 -30.63
CA ARG A 4 54.07 -23.48 -30.28
C ARG A 4 52.88 -23.80 -29.36
N LYS A 5 52.92 -23.37 -28.08
CA LYS A 5 51.85 -23.52 -27.11
C LYS A 5 50.60 -22.78 -27.64
N LYS A 6 49.49 -23.50 -27.87
CA LYS A 6 48.18 -23.00 -28.35
C LYS A 6 47.36 -22.35 -27.22
N TRP A 7 48.00 -21.59 -26.34
CA TRP A 7 47.33 -20.93 -25.19
C TRP A 7 46.74 -19.55 -25.51
N LYS A 8 47.20 -18.94 -26.60
CA LYS A 8 46.75 -17.60 -26.99
C LYS A 8 45.24 -17.43 -27.19
N PRO A 9 44.49 -18.36 -27.81
CA PRO A 9 43.04 -18.20 -27.96
C PRO A 9 42.28 -18.32 -26.64
N TYR A 10 42.69 -19.18 -25.74
CA TYR A 10 42.05 -19.35 -24.42
C TYR A 10 42.29 -18.12 -23.50
N LEU A 11 43.48 -17.56 -23.55
CA LEU A 11 43.82 -16.36 -22.80
C LEU A 11 43.00 -15.15 -23.27
N MET A 12 42.76 -15.04 -24.58
CA MET A 12 41.94 -13.99 -25.18
C MET A 12 40.47 -14.15 -24.82
N CYS A 13 39.90 -15.36 -24.81
CA CYS A 13 38.54 -15.64 -24.34
C CYS A 13 38.35 -15.33 -22.85
N ILE A 14 39.32 -15.67 -22.00
CA ILE A 14 39.28 -15.36 -20.57
C ILE A 14 39.35 -13.83 -20.36
N LEU A 15 40.18 -13.13 -21.10
CA LEU A 15 40.31 -11.67 -21.00
C LEU A 15 39.03 -10.96 -21.46
N THR A 16 38.36 -11.45 -22.53
CA THR A 16 37.07 -10.87 -22.99
C THR A 16 35.95 -11.16 -22.02
N VAL A 17 35.89 -12.32 -21.39
CA VAL A 17 34.90 -12.64 -20.35
C VAL A 17 35.11 -11.80 -19.10
N LEU A 18 36.36 -11.62 -18.67
CA LEU A 18 36.70 -10.72 -17.56
C LEU A 18 36.35 -9.25 -17.87
N LEU A 19 36.60 -8.78 -19.10
CA LEU A 19 36.24 -7.43 -19.53
C LEU A 19 34.71 -7.23 -19.60
N MET A 20 33.95 -8.25 -19.97
CA MET A 20 32.47 -8.21 -19.96
C MET A 20 31.89 -8.26 -18.54
N MET A 21 32.56 -8.87 -17.58
CA MET A 21 32.12 -8.86 -16.18
C MET A 21 32.31 -7.49 -15.48
N GLU A 22 33.18 -6.62 -15.99
CA GLU A 22 33.38 -5.28 -15.42
C GLU A 22 32.40 -4.23 -15.95
N ILE A 23 31.63 -4.54 -17.01
CA ILE A 23 30.55 -3.66 -17.49
C ILE A 23 29.29 -3.95 -16.66
N SER A 24 29.38 -3.79 -15.36
CA SER A 24 28.21 -3.55 -14.52
C SER A 24 27.73 -2.14 -14.87
N ILE A 25 26.79 -2.03 -15.80
CA ILE A 25 26.03 -0.78 -16.02
C ILE A 25 25.36 -0.49 -14.67
N ARG A 26 25.98 0.37 -13.88
CA ARG A 26 25.30 1.00 -12.76
C ARG A 26 24.25 1.91 -13.40
N VAL A 27 23.04 1.40 -13.59
CA VAL A 27 21.89 2.24 -13.82
C VAL A 27 21.70 3.05 -12.55
N GLN A 28 22.31 4.20 -12.52
CA GLN A 28 22.05 5.20 -11.50
C GLN A 28 20.71 5.79 -11.87
N ALA A 29 19.67 5.45 -11.12
CA ALA A 29 18.39 6.14 -11.24
C ALA A 29 18.65 7.60 -10.89
N GLU A 30 18.73 8.46 -11.92
CA GLU A 30 18.79 9.89 -11.73
C GLU A 30 17.44 10.36 -11.21
N GLY A 31 17.47 11.01 -10.05
CA GLY A 31 16.40 11.86 -9.58
C GLY A 31 15.54 11.27 -8.47
N THR A 32 15.99 11.45 -7.23
CA THR A 32 15.01 11.71 -6.15
C THR A 32 14.18 12.92 -6.57
N PRO A 33 12.81 12.86 -6.48
CA PRO A 33 11.97 14.00 -6.80
C PRO A 33 12.40 15.20 -5.94
N GLU A 34 13.02 16.22 -6.55
CA GLU A 34 13.60 17.38 -5.83
C GLU A 34 12.54 18.22 -5.11
N ASN A 35 11.25 18.10 -5.51
CA ASN A 35 10.14 18.91 -5.01
C ASN A 35 9.01 18.08 -4.41
N LEU A 36 9.33 17.05 -3.62
CA LEU A 36 8.32 16.27 -2.92
C LEU A 36 7.97 16.94 -1.58
N TYR A 37 6.82 17.64 -1.54
CA TYR A 37 6.33 18.34 -0.35
C TYR A 37 5.79 17.41 0.75
N ALA A 38 5.46 16.15 0.41
CA ALA A 38 5.01 15.17 1.39
C ALA A 38 6.07 14.96 2.50
N ARG A 39 5.64 14.84 3.76
CA ARG A 39 6.52 14.56 4.89
C ARG A 39 7.12 13.17 4.81
N SER A 40 6.33 12.21 4.34
CA SER A 40 6.73 10.83 4.08
C SER A 40 6.18 10.41 2.72
N ALA A 41 6.93 9.57 2.00
CA ALA A 41 6.50 9.00 0.73
C ALA A 41 7.22 7.69 0.47
N VAL A 42 6.55 6.78 -0.21
CA VAL A 42 7.11 5.52 -0.70
C VAL A 42 6.62 5.25 -2.12
N LEU A 43 7.52 4.81 -2.97
CA LEU A 43 7.19 4.23 -4.26
C LEU A 43 7.63 2.76 -4.25
N MET A 44 6.69 1.88 -4.52
CA MET A 44 6.91 0.45 -4.47
C MET A 44 6.48 -0.21 -5.79
N ASP A 45 7.25 -1.18 -6.22
CA ASP A 45 6.86 -2.07 -7.32
C ASP A 45 5.73 -2.98 -6.83
N ALA A 46 4.59 -2.94 -7.51
CA ALA A 46 3.36 -3.62 -7.07
C ALA A 46 3.45 -5.15 -7.15
N ASP A 47 4.25 -5.68 -8.08
CA ASP A 47 4.36 -7.14 -8.29
C ASP A 47 5.34 -7.78 -7.31
N THR A 48 6.43 -7.08 -7.00
CA THR A 48 7.54 -7.63 -6.21
C THR A 48 7.61 -7.11 -4.78
N GLY A 49 6.87 -6.05 -4.45
CA GLY A 49 6.96 -5.36 -3.16
C GLY A 49 8.27 -4.58 -2.95
N ARG A 50 9.11 -4.46 -3.98
CA ARG A 50 10.40 -3.78 -3.87
C ARG A 50 10.22 -2.28 -3.76
N ILE A 51 10.82 -1.66 -2.75
CA ILE A 51 10.86 -0.20 -2.61
C ILE A 51 11.80 0.38 -3.68
N LEU A 52 11.25 1.25 -4.52
CA LEU A 52 11.95 1.96 -5.59
C LEU A 52 12.42 3.33 -5.14
N PHE A 53 11.65 3.96 -4.24
CA PHE A 53 11.98 5.24 -3.62
C PHE A 53 11.33 5.31 -2.24
N GLY A 54 12.03 5.90 -1.27
CA GLY A 54 11.54 6.14 0.08
C GLY A 54 11.98 7.51 0.60
N LYS A 55 11.04 8.24 1.20
CA LYS A 55 11.31 9.45 1.98
C LYS A 55 10.62 9.27 3.33
N ASN A 56 11.40 9.11 4.41
CA ASN A 56 10.88 8.83 5.75
C ASN A 56 9.85 7.68 5.75
N ASP A 57 10.04 6.70 4.89
CA ASP A 57 9.10 5.62 4.60
C ASP A 57 8.92 4.62 5.76
N ASN A 58 9.87 4.61 6.71
CA ASN A 58 9.81 3.82 7.94
C ASN A 58 9.48 4.66 9.19
N GLU A 59 9.24 5.96 9.04
CA GLU A 59 8.89 6.82 10.16
C GLU A 59 7.41 6.68 10.51
N VAL A 60 7.11 6.45 11.79
CA VAL A 60 5.72 6.38 12.27
C VAL A 60 5.11 7.78 12.23
N MET A 61 4.12 7.93 11.35
CA MET A 61 3.44 9.21 11.12
C MET A 61 1.92 9.04 11.06
N PRO A 62 1.15 10.07 11.43
CA PRO A 62 -0.28 10.10 11.15
C PRO A 62 -0.51 10.06 9.63
N MET A 63 -1.20 9.04 9.17
CA MET A 63 -1.43 8.80 7.74
C MET A 63 -2.76 9.34 7.22
N ALA A 64 -3.51 10.05 8.09
CA ALA A 64 -4.84 10.59 7.76
C ALA A 64 -5.76 9.52 7.14
N SER A 65 -6.54 9.88 6.12
CA SER A 65 -7.53 8.98 5.51
C SER A 65 -6.95 7.79 4.73
N THR A 66 -5.63 7.70 4.52
CA THR A 66 -5.06 6.48 3.92
C THR A 66 -5.25 5.25 4.81
N THR A 67 -5.53 5.42 6.10
CA THR A 67 -5.93 4.33 7.01
C THR A 67 -7.20 3.60 6.54
N LYS A 68 -8.09 4.26 5.78
CA LYS A 68 -9.32 3.66 5.24
C LYS A 68 -9.06 2.55 4.21
N ILE A 69 -7.89 2.52 3.61
CA ILE A 69 -7.44 1.40 2.76
C ILE A 69 -7.36 0.12 3.61
N MET A 70 -6.77 0.20 4.81
CA MET A 70 -6.71 -0.94 5.73
C MET A 70 -8.12 -1.31 6.22
N THR A 71 -8.98 -0.33 6.51
CA THR A 71 -10.38 -0.57 6.86
C THR A 71 -11.07 -1.40 5.77
N LEU A 72 -10.92 -1.05 4.50
CA LEU A 72 -11.51 -1.82 3.40
C LEU A 72 -10.91 -3.23 3.31
N LEU A 73 -9.60 -3.39 3.42
CA LEU A 73 -8.93 -4.70 3.34
C LEU A 73 -9.44 -5.64 4.43
N VAL A 74 -9.47 -5.20 5.69
CA VAL A 74 -10.00 -5.99 6.81
C VAL A 74 -11.48 -6.34 6.59
N THR A 75 -12.28 -5.39 6.08
CA THR A 75 -13.69 -5.64 5.76
C THR A 75 -13.85 -6.74 4.72
N LEU A 76 -13.07 -6.69 3.63
CA LEU A 76 -13.10 -7.69 2.54
C LEU A 76 -12.67 -9.09 3.00
N GLU A 77 -11.82 -9.18 4.02
CA GLU A 77 -11.33 -10.45 4.55
C GLU A 77 -12.30 -11.09 5.56
N HIS A 78 -13.19 -10.31 6.19
CA HIS A 78 -13.94 -10.77 7.36
C HIS A 78 -15.47 -10.67 7.23
N ALA A 79 -16.00 -10.05 6.17
CA ALA A 79 -17.43 -9.85 5.98
C ALA A 79 -17.88 -10.05 4.53
N ASP A 80 -19.16 -10.43 4.36
CA ASP A 80 -19.78 -10.47 3.03
C ASP A 80 -20.31 -9.07 2.68
N LEU A 81 -19.94 -8.57 1.51
CA LEU A 81 -20.32 -7.25 1.03
C LEU A 81 -21.85 -7.07 0.84
N ASP A 82 -22.59 -8.16 0.76
CA ASP A 82 -24.07 -8.15 0.68
C ASP A 82 -24.75 -8.02 2.05
N GLU A 83 -23.98 -8.07 3.16
CA GLU A 83 -24.51 -7.88 4.50
C GLU A 83 -25.15 -6.52 4.68
N ILE A 84 -26.15 -6.46 5.58
CA ILE A 84 -26.83 -5.20 5.91
C ILE A 84 -26.30 -4.67 7.23
N VAL A 85 -25.73 -3.48 7.16
CA VAL A 85 -25.20 -2.73 8.29
C VAL A 85 -26.30 -1.82 8.84
N GLU A 86 -26.58 -1.91 10.14
CA GLU A 86 -27.44 -0.97 10.85
C GLU A 86 -26.57 0.11 11.49
N VAL A 87 -26.93 1.36 11.24
CA VAL A 87 -26.17 2.53 11.69
C VAL A 87 -26.40 2.78 13.18
N SER A 88 -25.34 2.81 13.96
CA SER A 88 -25.35 3.16 15.36
C SER A 88 -25.43 4.67 15.60
N ALA A 89 -25.84 5.06 16.82
CA ALA A 89 -25.76 6.47 17.26
C ALA A 89 -24.32 7.02 17.20
N ARG A 90 -23.31 6.18 17.46
CA ARG A 90 -21.90 6.56 17.38
C ARG A 90 -21.50 6.88 15.94
N ALA A 91 -21.82 5.99 14.99
CA ALA A 91 -21.53 6.21 13.59
C ALA A 91 -22.21 7.47 13.06
N ALA A 92 -23.52 7.65 13.35
CA ALA A 92 -24.29 8.81 12.95
C ALA A 92 -23.77 10.15 13.53
N SER A 93 -23.04 10.11 14.64
CA SER A 93 -22.50 11.30 15.32
C SER A 93 -21.07 11.68 14.90
N MET A 94 -20.46 10.94 13.98
CA MET A 94 -19.07 11.19 13.57
C MET A 94 -18.93 12.57 12.91
N PRO A 95 -17.90 13.34 13.29
CA PRO A 95 -17.65 14.65 12.65
C PRO A 95 -17.01 14.48 11.27
N ASP A 96 -17.04 15.56 10.51
CA ASP A 96 -16.45 15.80 9.17
C ASP A 96 -15.72 14.66 8.47
N VAL A 97 -15.90 14.51 7.41
CA VAL A 97 -16.46 14.18 6.11
C VAL A 97 -17.51 13.08 6.30
N GLN A 98 -18.75 13.38 6.04
CA GLN A 98 -19.89 12.51 6.36
C GLN A 98 -20.74 12.20 5.14
N LEU A 99 -21.27 10.98 5.06
CA LEU A 99 -22.40 10.61 4.21
C LEU A 99 -23.73 11.13 4.81
N HIS A 100 -23.71 11.56 6.07
CA HIS A 100 -24.87 11.98 6.85
C HIS A 100 -25.88 10.86 7.11
N ILE A 101 -25.38 9.66 7.34
CA ILE A 101 -26.20 8.51 7.76
C ILE A 101 -26.79 8.76 9.14
N ARG A 102 -27.98 8.20 9.39
CA ARG A 102 -28.72 8.40 10.66
C ARG A 102 -28.83 7.11 11.44
N GLU A 103 -28.90 7.21 12.74
CA GLU A 103 -29.14 6.09 13.62
C GLU A 103 -30.36 5.27 13.19
N GLY A 104 -30.20 3.95 13.13
CA GLY A 104 -31.24 3.01 12.72
C GLY A 104 -31.41 2.86 11.21
N GLU A 105 -30.79 3.69 10.38
CA GLU A 105 -30.75 3.46 8.95
C GLU A 105 -29.97 2.18 8.61
N ARG A 106 -30.31 1.58 7.48
CA ARG A 106 -29.72 0.30 7.07
C ARG A 106 -29.16 0.41 5.67
N TYR A 107 -27.90 0.07 5.51
CA TYR A 107 -27.16 0.13 4.26
C TYR A 107 -26.54 -1.22 3.94
N ARG A 108 -26.36 -1.52 2.66
CA ARG A 108 -25.52 -2.64 2.25
C ARG A 108 -24.07 -2.31 2.57
N LEU A 109 -23.31 -3.27 3.09
CA LEU A 109 -21.89 -3.08 3.42
C LEU A 109 -21.07 -2.59 2.21
N GLN A 110 -21.36 -3.11 1.02
CA GLN A 110 -20.75 -2.65 -0.22
C GLN A 110 -20.93 -1.14 -0.47
N ASP A 111 -22.13 -0.62 -0.22
CA ASP A 111 -22.44 0.80 -0.46
C ASP A 111 -21.65 1.70 0.51
N LEU A 112 -21.51 1.26 1.77
CA LEU A 112 -20.66 1.94 2.74
C LEU A 112 -19.18 1.86 2.36
N CYS A 113 -18.71 0.75 1.78
CA CYS A 113 -17.34 0.64 1.27
C CYS A 113 -17.09 1.60 0.10
N TYR A 114 -18.04 1.79 -0.81
CA TYR A 114 -17.92 2.83 -1.85
C TYR A 114 -17.88 4.22 -1.24
N SER A 115 -18.75 4.52 -0.30
CA SER A 115 -18.76 5.79 0.43
C SER A 115 -17.41 6.05 1.14
N LEU A 116 -16.86 5.02 1.78
CA LEU A 116 -15.55 5.05 2.45
C LEU A 116 -14.42 5.41 1.49
N MET A 117 -14.37 4.76 0.33
CA MET A 117 -13.22 4.84 -0.58
C MET A 117 -13.30 6.02 -1.55
N LEU A 118 -14.49 6.40 -2.00
CA LEU A 118 -14.64 7.46 -2.99
C LEU A 118 -14.70 8.85 -2.35
N GLU A 119 -15.37 8.97 -1.19
CA GLU A 119 -15.61 10.25 -0.53
C GLU A 119 -14.97 10.35 0.85
N SER A 120 -14.38 9.25 1.32
CA SER A 120 -13.66 9.19 2.61
C SER A 120 -14.53 9.48 3.84
N HIS A 121 -15.83 9.11 3.82
CA HIS A 121 -16.77 9.38 4.89
C HIS A 121 -16.43 8.68 6.20
N ASN A 122 -16.40 9.44 7.29
CA ASN A 122 -16.03 8.95 8.63
C ASN A 122 -17.15 8.16 9.30
N ASP A 123 -18.39 8.57 9.14
CA ASP A 123 -19.57 7.85 9.63
C ASP A 123 -19.69 6.46 9.00
N SER A 124 -19.43 6.34 7.68
CA SER A 124 -19.35 5.06 6.99
C SER A 124 -18.24 4.19 7.54
N ALA A 125 -17.06 4.76 7.82
CA ALA A 125 -15.93 4.04 8.41
C ALA A 125 -16.28 3.43 9.78
N VAL A 126 -16.95 4.20 10.64
CA VAL A 126 -17.36 3.74 11.98
C VAL A 126 -18.46 2.69 11.87
N ALA A 127 -19.45 2.88 11.01
CA ALA A 127 -20.52 1.89 10.80
C ALA A 127 -19.96 0.53 10.31
N ILE A 128 -19.02 0.55 9.37
CA ILE A 128 -18.30 -0.64 8.91
C ILE A 128 -17.52 -1.29 10.06
N ALA A 129 -16.77 -0.50 10.81
CA ALA A 129 -15.93 -1.03 11.90
C ALA A 129 -16.75 -1.67 13.01
N GLU A 130 -17.88 -1.07 13.41
CA GLU A 130 -18.78 -1.64 14.39
C GLU A 130 -19.46 -2.91 13.90
N HIS A 131 -19.84 -2.96 12.64
CA HIS A 131 -20.48 -4.14 12.03
C HIS A 131 -19.52 -5.33 11.98
N VAL A 132 -18.31 -5.13 11.45
CA VAL A 132 -17.33 -6.21 11.22
C VAL A 132 -16.59 -6.60 12.48
N GLY A 133 -16.20 -5.63 13.31
CA GLY A 133 -15.41 -5.86 14.53
C GLY A 133 -16.25 -5.95 15.80
N GLY A 134 -17.58 -5.80 15.71
CA GLY A 134 -18.48 -5.70 16.87
C GLY A 134 -18.36 -4.37 17.62
N THR A 135 -17.17 -3.79 17.66
CA THR A 135 -16.85 -2.45 18.16
C THR A 135 -15.74 -1.83 17.34
N VAL A 136 -15.58 -0.49 17.39
CA VAL A 136 -14.45 0.19 16.73
C VAL A 136 -13.11 -0.31 17.28
N GLU A 137 -13.03 -0.56 18.58
CA GLU A 137 -11.84 -1.05 19.24
C GLU A 137 -11.53 -2.51 18.83
N GLY A 138 -12.57 -3.34 18.67
CA GLY A 138 -12.46 -4.71 18.16
C GLY A 138 -11.95 -4.72 16.72
N PHE A 139 -12.50 -3.85 15.89
CA PHE A 139 -12.03 -3.69 14.50
C PHE A 139 -10.59 -3.18 14.41
N ALA A 140 -10.22 -2.21 15.26
CA ALA A 140 -8.84 -1.71 15.33
C ALA A 140 -7.83 -2.80 15.73
N ALA A 141 -8.24 -3.79 16.52
CA ALA A 141 -7.40 -4.93 16.86
C ALA A 141 -7.24 -5.95 15.71
N MET A 142 -8.11 -5.90 14.69
CA MET A 142 -8.00 -6.71 13.48
C MET A 142 -7.07 -6.07 12.44
N MET A 143 -6.86 -4.75 12.49
CA MET A 143 -5.96 -3.98 11.63
C MET A 143 -4.50 -4.16 12.00
#